data_0c79771eee58d47b9779431106261070
#
_entry.id   0c79771eee58d47b9779431106261070
#
_cell.length_a   1.000
_cell.length_b   1.000
_cell.length_c   1.000
_cell.angle_alpha   90.00
_cell.angle_beta   90.00
_cell.angle_gamma   90.00
#
_symmetry.space_group_name_H-M   'P 1'
#
loop_
_entity.id
_entity.type
_entity.pdbx_description
1 polymer ?
#
loop_
_entity_poly.entity_id
_entity_poly.type
_entity_poly.pdbx_seq_one_letter_code
_entity_poly.pdbx_strand_id
1 'polypeptide(L)'
;ADGGASLIAQKDSGLESIENFDGKRIAAPQISNTQDVSLRYYLSSHGLTPVEKGGTVYVLNISNPDIYTLFAKGDIDGAWVPEPWATMLVQDLNGVRIFDESQFWPEGQFSSVLLIGRTDFVEKNPEMIKNWIESNEKTVQWINANPTKTKQVYSQFLKDYMGKTLSDEIIDESFSNLVITSDPLKKSVHTFAERADSLGYLGRSGYDINEIFYDDSISVKTVEVEQHG
;
A
#
# COMPACT_ATOMS: atom_id res chain seq x y z
N ALA A 1 -2.64 -0.78 -8.53
CA ALA A 1 -1.88 -2.02 -8.27
C ALA A 1 -2.51 -2.78 -7.11
N ASP A 2 -2.38 -4.10 -7.13
CA ASP A 2 -2.88 -5.03 -6.14
C ASP A 2 -1.70 -5.75 -5.47
N GLY A 3 -1.76 -5.95 -4.15
CA GLY A 3 -0.78 -6.73 -3.40
C GLY A 3 0.54 -6.00 -3.10
N GLY A 4 1.57 -6.78 -2.85
CA GLY A 4 2.94 -6.32 -2.68
C GLY A 4 3.26 -5.72 -1.32
N ALA A 5 2.68 -6.20 -0.24
CA ALA A 5 3.11 -5.88 1.12
C ALA A 5 3.20 -7.15 1.97
N SER A 6 4.15 -7.19 2.88
CA SER A 6 4.42 -8.39 3.69
C SER A 6 4.99 -8.03 5.06
N LEU A 7 4.81 -8.93 6.02
CA LEU A 7 5.60 -8.93 7.26
C LEU A 7 6.90 -9.70 7.04
N ILE A 8 8.01 -9.00 7.24
CA ILE A 8 9.36 -9.57 7.21
C ILE A 8 9.92 -9.55 8.63
N ALA A 9 10.40 -10.66 9.12
CA ALA A 9 11.02 -10.79 10.44
C ALA A 9 12.53 -10.97 10.35
N GLN A 10 13.25 -10.52 11.37
CA GLN A 10 14.64 -10.94 11.60
C GLN A 10 14.69 -12.46 11.81
N LYS A 11 15.68 -13.11 11.23
CA LYS A 11 15.81 -14.58 11.25
C LYS A 11 15.70 -15.20 12.65
N ASP A 12 16.26 -14.55 13.65
CA ASP A 12 16.29 -15.07 15.03
C ASP A 12 15.40 -14.28 15.99
N SER A 13 14.44 -13.52 15.46
CA SER A 13 13.54 -12.70 16.28
C SER A 13 12.45 -13.49 17.00
N GLY A 14 12.16 -14.71 16.56
CA GLY A 14 11.04 -15.52 17.06
C GLY A 14 9.67 -15.04 16.56
N LEU A 15 9.59 -14.09 15.62
CA LEU A 15 8.34 -13.60 15.02
C LEU A 15 7.76 -14.59 13.99
N GLU A 16 7.61 -15.84 14.36
CA GLU A 16 7.09 -16.89 13.47
C GLU A 16 5.56 -17.00 13.52
N SER A 17 4.96 -16.56 14.64
CA SER A 17 3.51 -16.57 14.85
C SER A 17 3.08 -15.38 15.72
N ILE A 18 1.77 -15.09 15.71
CA ILE A 18 1.20 -13.92 16.41
C ILE A 18 1.45 -13.98 17.92
N GLU A 19 1.52 -15.16 18.53
CA GLU A 19 1.76 -15.37 19.95
C GLU A 19 3.13 -14.82 20.39
N ASN A 20 4.04 -14.66 19.44
CA ASN A 20 5.41 -14.20 19.70
C ASN A 20 5.60 -12.68 19.50
N PHE A 21 4.52 -11.93 19.26
CA PHE A 21 4.60 -10.48 19.04
C PHE A 21 4.75 -9.67 20.33
N ASP A 22 4.48 -10.29 21.48
CA ASP A 22 4.59 -9.64 22.78
C ASP A 22 6.02 -9.13 23.02
N GLY A 23 6.17 -7.85 23.36
CA GLY A 23 7.46 -7.20 23.57
C GLY A 23 8.28 -6.90 22.31
N LYS A 24 7.80 -7.25 21.10
CA LYS A 24 8.53 -7.06 19.85
C LYS A 24 8.41 -5.65 19.27
N ARG A 25 9.45 -5.25 18.57
CA ARG A 25 9.57 -3.96 17.84
C ARG A 25 9.30 -4.22 16.37
N ILE A 26 8.13 -3.81 15.90
CA ILE A 26 7.70 -4.00 14.52
C ILE A 26 7.55 -2.63 13.87
N ALA A 27 8.26 -2.42 12.76
CA ALA A 27 8.17 -1.18 12.01
C ALA A 27 7.13 -1.27 10.90
N ALA A 28 6.48 -0.14 10.64
CA ALA A 28 5.64 0.09 9.46
C ALA A 28 5.93 1.48 8.91
N PRO A 29 5.82 1.73 7.58
CA PRO A 29 5.99 3.07 7.03
C PRO A 29 4.91 3.98 7.58
N GLN A 30 5.23 5.23 7.78
CA GLN A 30 4.35 6.36 8.12
C GLN A 30 3.03 6.03 8.83
N ILE A 31 2.72 6.74 9.87
CA ILE A 31 1.46 6.57 10.63
C ILE A 31 0.23 6.75 9.70
N SER A 32 -0.78 5.91 9.90
CA SER A 32 -2.05 5.91 9.15
C SER A 32 -1.94 5.58 7.66
N ASN A 33 -0.79 5.11 7.18
CA ASN A 33 -0.72 4.54 5.84
C ASN A 33 -1.27 3.09 5.82
N THR A 34 -1.33 2.48 4.62
CA THR A 34 -1.89 1.14 4.46
C THR A 34 -1.23 0.10 5.36
N GLN A 35 0.09 0.06 5.45
CA GLN A 35 0.82 -0.91 6.25
C GLN A 35 0.65 -0.70 7.76
N ASP A 36 0.59 0.55 8.22
CA ASP A 36 0.35 0.85 9.63
C ASP A 36 -1.06 0.42 10.06
N VAL A 37 -2.07 0.74 9.24
CA VAL A 37 -3.46 0.30 9.49
C VAL A 37 -3.55 -1.22 9.49
N SER A 38 -2.94 -1.89 8.51
CA SER A 38 -2.94 -3.35 8.41
C SER A 38 -2.27 -4.01 9.63
N LEU A 39 -1.08 -3.54 10.03
CA LEU A 39 -0.38 -4.04 11.21
C LEU A 39 -1.23 -3.86 12.48
N ARG A 40 -1.74 -2.65 12.72
CA ARG A 40 -2.52 -2.36 13.93
C ARG A 40 -3.85 -3.11 13.96
N TYR A 41 -4.51 -3.26 12.82
CA TYR A 41 -5.71 -4.07 12.70
C TYR A 41 -5.40 -5.55 12.95
N TYR A 42 -4.30 -6.06 12.40
CA TYR A 42 -3.84 -7.43 12.64
C TYR A 42 -3.58 -7.68 14.13
N LEU A 43 -2.86 -6.79 14.81
CA LEU A 43 -2.63 -6.88 16.26
C LEU A 43 -3.95 -6.88 17.03
N SER A 44 -4.84 -5.93 16.76
CA SER A 44 -6.13 -5.78 17.43
C SER A 44 -7.02 -7.01 17.26
N SER A 45 -7.06 -7.59 16.06
CA SER A 45 -7.87 -8.79 15.77
C SER A 45 -7.39 -10.05 16.49
N HIS A 46 -6.14 -10.03 17.01
CA HIS A 46 -5.55 -11.10 17.80
C HIS A 46 -5.41 -10.74 19.29
N GLY A 47 -6.09 -9.68 19.75
CA GLY A 47 -6.08 -9.27 21.15
C GLY A 47 -4.80 -8.61 21.63
N LEU A 48 -3.90 -8.24 20.69
CA LEU A 48 -2.67 -7.52 21.00
C LEU A 48 -2.89 -6.00 20.84
N THR A 49 -2.19 -5.24 21.67
CA THR A 49 -2.30 -3.78 21.69
C THR A 49 -0.92 -3.16 21.64
N PRO A 50 -0.73 -2.10 20.84
CA PRO A 50 0.51 -1.34 20.85
C PRO A 50 0.81 -0.67 22.19
N VAL A 51 2.10 -0.49 22.51
CA VAL A 51 2.57 0.11 23.78
C VAL A 51 1.95 1.49 24.03
N GLU A 52 1.81 2.34 23.00
CA GLU A 52 1.21 3.67 23.12
C GLU A 52 -0.30 3.65 23.47
N LYS A 53 -0.94 2.47 23.36
CA LYS A 53 -2.32 2.23 23.81
C LYS A 53 -2.39 1.32 25.06
N GLY A 54 -1.27 1.16 25.76
CA GLY A 54 -1.19 0.41 27.01
C GLY A 54 -0.93 -1.09 26.85
N GLY A 55 -0.57 -1.54 25.67
CA GLY A 55 -0.19 -2.93 25.39
C GLY A 55 1.32 -3.17 25.44
N THR A 56 1.80 -4.15 24.71
CA THR A 56 3.17 -4.67 24.80
C THR A 56 3.94 -4.66 23.48
N VAL A 57 3.28 -4.49 22.35
CA VAL A 57 3.92 -4.48 21.04
C VAL A 57 4.41 -3.05 20.70
N TYR A 58 5.68 -2.91 20.36
CA TYR A 58 6.25 -1.63 19.93
C TYR A 58 6.03 -1.46 18.43
N VAL A 59 5.10 -0.58 18.04
CA VAL A 59 4.88 -0.21 16.63
C VAL A 59 5.66 1.05 16.32
N LEU A 60 6.58 0.96 15.36
CA LEU A 60 7.49 2.04 14.95
C LEU A 60 7.09 2.57 13.57
N ASN A 61 6.61 3.82 13.53
CA ASN A 61 6.24 4.46 12.26
C ASN A 61 7.41 5.31 11.74
N ILE A 62 8.13 4.77 10.78
CA ILE A 62 9.35 5.35 10.22
C ILE A 62 9.42 5.13 8.70
N SER A 63 10.27 5.89 8.00
CA SER A 63 10.38 5.74 6.55
C SER A 63 10.97 4.39 6.13
N ASN A 64 10.63 3.89 4.95
CA ASN A 64 11.19 2.62 4.45
C ASN A 64 12.73 2.58 4.43
N PRO A 65 13.47 3.63 4.03
CA PRO A 65 14.93 3.64 4.13
C PRO A 65 15.45 3.51 5.57
N ASP A 66 14.74 4.11 6.54
CA ASP A 66 15.09 3.99 7.96
C ASP A 66 14.77 2.60 8.49
N ILE A 67 13.63 2.01 8.08
CA ILE A 67 13.28 0.62 8.37
C ILE A 67 14.41 -0.32 7.91
N TYR A 68 14.85 -0.18 6.66
CA TYR A 68 15.96 -0.98 6.13
C TYR A 68 17.22 -0.84 7.00
N THR A 69 17.55 0.39 7.38
CA THR A 69 18.74 0.67 8.22
C THR A 69 18.63 0.05 9.61
N LEU A 70 17.48 0.18 10.27
CA LEU A 70 17.26 -0.39 11.61
C LEU A 70 17.19 -1.92 11.57
N PHE A 71 16.60 -2.47 10.52
CA PHE A 71 16.57 -3.91 10.30
C PHE A 71 18.01 -4.46 10.11
N ALA A 72 18.85 -3.79 9.31
CA ALA A 72 20.25 -4.18 9.11
C ALA A 72 21.07 -4.16 10.40
N LYS A 73 20.73 -3.28 11.36
CA LYS A 73 21.38 -3.19 12.68
C LYS A 73 20.83 -4.18 13.71
N GLY A 74 19.70 -4.84 13.44
CA GLY A 74 18.99 -5.65 14.44
C GLY A 74 18.25 -4.81 15.50
N ASP A 75 17.99 -3.53 15.23
CA ASP A 75 17.30 -2.64 16.15
C ASP A 75 15.77 -2.83 16.15
N ILE A 76 15.22 -3.56 15.18
CA ILE A 76 13.81 -3.97 15.07
C ILE A 76 13.72 -5.46 14.84
N ASP A 77 12.65 -6.08 15.35
CA ASP A 77 12.42 -7.52 15.26
C ASP A 77 11.73 -7.92 13.95
N GLY A 78 10.96 -7.00 13.38
CA GLY A 78 10.27 -7.19 12.09
C GLY A 78 9.80 -5.89 11.47
N ALA A 79 9.31 -5.99 10.24
CA ALA A 79 8.79 -4.85 9.49
C ALA A 79 7.64 -5.28 8.57
N TRP A 80 6.54 -4.52 8.60
CA TRP A 80 5.43 -4.66 7.66
C TRP A 80 5.60 -3.62 6.56
N VAL A 81 6.09 -4.04 5.40
CA VAL A 81 6.58 -3.14 4.36
C VAL A 81 6.09 -3.52 2.96
N PRO A 82 5.97 -2.54 2.05
CA PRO A 82 5.65 -2.81 0.65
C PRO A 82 6.88 -3.25 -0.15
N GLU A 83 6.63 -3.81 -1.34
CA GLU A 83 7.68 -4.01 -2.35
C GLU A 83 8.20 -2.64 -2.86
N PRO A 84 9.48 -2.53 -3.23
CA PRO A 84 10.53 -3.56 -3.22
C PRO A 84 11.19 -3.78 -1.86
N TRP A 85 10.79 -3.07 -0.83
CA TRP A 85 11.42 -3.10 0.49
C TRP A 85 11.33 -4.47 1.15
N ALA A 86 10.18 -5.16 1.00
CA ALA A 86 10.03 -6.51 1.53
C ALA A 86 11.06 -7.47 0.93
N THR A 87 11.20 -7.47 -0.39
CA THR A 87 12.21 -8.27 -1.09
C THR A 87 13.63 -7.87 -0.71
N MET A 88 13.94 -6.58 -0.57
CA MET A 88 15.26 -6.11 -0.12
C MET A 88 15.60 -6.59 1.29
N LEU A 89 14.65 -6.56 2.23
CA LEU A 89 14.89 -7.08 3.58
C LEU A 89 15.18 -8.59 3.56
N VAL A 90 14.55 -9.34 2.66
CA VAL A 90 14.78 -10.78 2.52
C VAL A 90 16.13 -11.06 1.86
N GLN A 91 16.40 -10.47 0.70
CA GLN A 91 17.58 -10.82 -0.11
C GLN A 91 18.86 -10.20 0.42
N ASP A 92 18.84 -8.91 0.80
CA ASP A 92 20.05 -8.22 1.25
C ASP A 92 20.37 -8.48 2.72
N LEU A 93 19.36 -8.70 3.56
CA LEU A 93 19.50 -8.74 5.01
C LEU A 93 19.11 -10.10 5.63
N ASN A 94 18.85 -11.12 4.82
CA ASN A 94 18.43 -12.46 5.25
C ASN A 94 17.17 -12.46 6.13
N GLY A 95 16.26 -11.50 5.93
CA GLY A 95 14.95 -11.49 6.56
C GLY A 95 14.10 -12.67 6.13
N VAL A 96 13.16 -13.05 6.98
CA VAL A 96 12.20 -14.12 6.72
C VAL A 96 10.84 -13.54 6.44
N ARG A 97 10.25 -13.82 5.28
CA ARG A 97 8.87 -13.45 4.96
C ARG A 97 7.93 -14.34 5.77
N ILE A 98 7.24 -13.76 6.75
CA ILE A 98 6.33 -14.50 7.63
C ILE A 98 5.01 -14.75 6.92
N PHE A 99 4.46 -13.70 6.29
CA PHE A 99 3.26 -13.81 5.47
C PHE A 99 3.19 -12.67 4.46
N ASP A 100 2.39 -12.89 3.42
CA ASP A 100 1.94 -11.87 2.51
C ASP A 100 0.65 -11.24 3.04
N GLU A 101 0.53 -9.92 2.97
CA GLU A 101 -0.62 -9.17 3.49
C GLU A 101 -1.94 -9.56 2.80
N SER A 102 -1.90 -10.00 1.55
CA SER A 102 -3.07 -10.43 0.78
C SER A 102 -3.91 -11.49 1.51
N GLN A 103 -3.27 -12.35 2.33
CA GLN A 103 -3.95 -13.40 3.10
C GLN A 103 -5.03 -12.87 4.05
N PHE A 104 -4.99 -11.60 4.42
CA PHE A 104 -5.91 -10.95 5.35
C PHE A 104 -6.96 -10.08 4.67
N TRP A 105 -6.98 -10.08 3.33
CA TRP A 105 -7.88 -9.26 2.55
C TRP A 105 -8.96 -10.09 1.86
N PRO A 106 -10.16 -9.51 1.61
CA PRO A 106 -11.19 -10.19 0.83
C PRO A 106 -10.67 -10.64 -0.52
N GLU A 107 -10.91 -11.91 -0.85
CA GLU A 107 -10.47 -12.52 -2.12
C GLU A 107 -8.94 -12.53 -2.32
N GLY A 108 -8.17 -12.24 -1.28
CA GLY A 108 -6.71 -12.13 -1.36
C GLY A 108 -6.22 -10.92 -2.12
N GLN A 109 -7.04 -9.89 -2.28
CA GLN A 109 -6.74 -8.70 -3.08
C GLN A 109 -6.85 -7.43 -2.26
N PHE A 110 -5.89 -6.51 -2.41
CA PHE A 110 -5.95 -5.19 -1.82
C PHE A 110 -5.26 -4.13 -2.66
N SER A 111 -5.88 -2.96 -2.70
CA SER A 111 -5.35 -1.84 -3.45
C SER A 111 -4.14 -1.24 -2.74
N SER A 112 -2.97 -1.36 -3.33
CA SER A 112 -1.72 -0.80 -2.81
C SER A 112 -1.36 0.56 -3.40
N VAL A 113 -1.86 0.86 -4.61
CA VAL A 113 -1.66 2.15 -5.28
C VAL A 113 -2.95 2.57 -5.98
N LEU A 114 -3.40 3.79 -5.72
CA LEU A 114 -4.59 4.39 -6.32
C LEU A 114 -4.23 5.68 -7.05
N LEU A 115 -4.93 5.93 -8.15
CA LEU A 115 -4.96 7.22 -8.80
C LEU A 115 -6.04 8.06 -8.13
N ILE A 116 -5.69 9.22 -7.60
CA ILE A 116 -6.62 10.11 -6.93
C ILE A 116 -6.65 11.48 -7.57
N GLY A 117 -7.82 12.14 -7.55
CA GLY A 117 -8.01 13.49 -8.02
C GLY A 117 -8.87 14.30 -7.05
N ARG A 118 -8.66 15.62 -7.00
CA ARG A 118 -9.56 16.50 -6.26
C ARG A 118 -10.89 16.58 -6.99
N THR A 119 -12.00 16.50 -6.27
CA THR A 119 -13.35 16.54 -6.83
C THR A 119 -13.57 17.75 -7.73
N ASP A 120 -13.23 18.95 -7.26
CA ASP A 120 -13.39 20.18 -8.02
C ASP A 120 -12.55 20.23 -9.33
N PHE A 121 -11.40 19.55 -9.35
CA PHE A 121 -10.57 19.44 -10.55
C PHE A 121 -11.18 18.41 -11.52
N VAL A 122 -11.63 17.28 -11.01
CA VAL A 122 -12.27 16.21 -11.80
C VAL A 122 -13.51 16.74 -12.50
N GLU A 123 -14.39 17.42 -11.77
CA GLU A 123 -15.62 18.01 -12.31
C GLU A 123 -15.39 19.09 -13.37
N LYS A 124 -14.33 19.89 -13.21
CA LYS A 124 -13.99 20.96 -14.17
C LYS A 124 -13.25 20.48 -15.42
N ASN A 125 -12.69 19.27 -15.40
CA ASN A 125 -11.85 18.77 -16.47
C ASN A 125 -12.21 17.34 -16.93
N PRO A 126 -13.48 17.04 -17.22
CA PRO A 126 -13.94 15.67 -17.48
C PRO A 126 -13.21 15.00 -18.65
N GLU A 127 -12.99 15.72 -19.75
CA GLU A 127 -12.27 15.19 -20.92
C GLU A 127 -10.81 14.84 -20.59
N MET A 128 -10.15 15.65 -19.77
CA MET A 128 -8.78 15.37 -19.32
C MET A 128 -8.73 14.12 -18.44
N ILE A 129 -9.68 13.98 -17.51
CA ILE A 129 -9.79 12.82 -16.63
C ILE A 129 -10.05 11.56 -17.43
N LYS A 130 -10.98 11.59 -18.37
CA LYS A 130 -11.25 10.47 -19.28
C LYS A 130 -9.99 10.04 -20.05
N ASN A 131 -9.31 10.99 -20.67
CA ASN A 131 -8.06 10.72 -21.41
C ASN A 131 -6.98 10.13 -20.50
N TRP A 132 -6.91 10.57 -19.24
CA TRP A 132 -5.94 10.05 -18.28
C TRP A 132 -6.28 8.61 -17.89
N ILE A 133 -7.54 8.30 -17.57
CA ILE A 133 -8.00 6.94 -17.26
C ILE A 133 -7.71 6.01 -18.44
N GLU A 134 -8.09 6.37 -19.66
CA GLU A 134 -7.80 5.57 -20.85
C GLU A 134 -6.29 5.34 -21.06
N SER A 135 -5.48 6.37 -20.79
CA SER A 135 -4.02 6.27 -20.90
C SER A 135 -3.45 5.34 -19.84
N ASN A 136 -3.98 5.40 -18.61
CA ASN A 136 -3.60 4.50 -17.52
C ASN A 136 -3.95 3.04 -17.87
N GLU A 137 -5.15 2.78 -18.38
CA GLU A 137 -5.57 1.43 -18.81
C GLU A 137 -4.66 0.88 -19.93
N LYS A 138 -4.38 1.67 -20.95
CA LYS A 138 -3.46 1.29 -22.04
C LYS A 138 -2.05 1.01 -21.50
N THR A 139 -1.59 1.80 -20.53
CA THR A 139 -0.29 1.60 -19.89
C THR A 139 -0.26 0.29 -19.09
N VAL A 140 -1.28 0.01 -18.29
CA VAL A 140 -1.42 -1.26 -17.56
C VAL A 140 -1.43 -2.45 -18.51
N GLN A 141 -2.19 -2.38 -19.59
CA GLN A 141 -2.22 -3.43 -20.63
C GLN A 141 -0.83 -3.64 -21.26
N TRP A 142 -0.11 -2.53 -21.56
CA TRP A 142 1.23 -2.62 -22.11
C TRP A 142 2.22 -3.24 -21.11
N ILE A 143 2.18 -2.85 -19.84
CA ILE A 143 3.00 -3.41 -18.76
C ILE A 143 2.81 -4.93 -18.70
N ASN A 144 1.57 -5.38 -18.63
CA ASN A 144 1.24 -6.80 -18.51
C ASN A 144 1.62 -7.61 -19.76
N ALA A 145 1.55 -6.99 -20.94
CA ALA A 145 1.97 -7.62 -22.20
C ALA A 145 3.50 -7.62 -22.40
N ASN A 146 4.25 -6.79 -21.68
CA ASN A 146 5.68 -6.60 -21.87
C ASN A 146 6.48 -6.64 -20.56
N PRO A 147 6.41 -7.73 -19.75
CA PRO A 147 7.00 -7.75 -18.41
C PRO A 147 8.50 -7.48 -18.40
N THR A 148 9.27 -8.08 -19.29
CA THR A 148 10.72 -7.86 -19.39
C THR A 148 11.06 -6.40 -19.72
N LYS A 149 10.34 -5.80 -20.66
CA LYS A 149 10.55 -4.40 -21.04
C LYS A 149 10.16 -3.46 -19.90
N THR A 150 9.10 -3.76 -19.19
CA THR A 150 8.65 -3.00 -18.01
C THR A 150 9.72 -2.94 -16.94
N LYS A 151 10.33 -4.06 -16.60
CA LYS A 151 11.40 -4.13 -15.60
C LYS A 151 12.64 -3.33 -16.02
N GLN A 152 12.99 -3.39 -17.30
CA GLN A 152 14.07 -2.56 -17.87
C GLN A 152 13.78 -1.07 -17.75
N VAL A 153 12.56 -0.64 -18.11
CA VAL A 153 12.13 0.77 -17.99
C VAL A 153 12.14 1.20 -16.52
N TYR A 154 11.65 0.35 -15.61
CA TYR A 154 11.66 0.62 -14.18
C TYR A 154 13.09 0.77 -13.63
N SER A 155 14.00 -0.16 -13.97
CA SER A 155 15.41 -0.09 -13.57
C SER A 155 16.09 1.19 -14.09
N GLN A 156 15.84 1.56 -15.34
CA GLN A 156 16.37 2.79 -15.90
C GLN A 156 15.80 4.04 -15.21
N PHE A 157 14.51 4.05 -14.90
CA PHE A 157 13.87 5.12 -14.13
C PHE A 157 14.51 5.31 -12.75
N LEU A 158 14.72 4.21 -12.00
CA LEU A 158 15.38 4.27 -10.71
C LEU A 158 16.78 4.88 -10.80
N LYS A 159 17.55 4.49 -11.82
CA LYS A 159 18.89 5.03 -12.08
C LYS A 159 18.86 6.52 -12.39
N ASP A 160 17.99 6.94 -13.29
CA ASP A 160 17.96 8.31 -13.84
C ASP A 160 17.41 9.33 -12.83
N TYR A 161 16.39 8.96 -12.07
CA TYR A 161 15.68 9.87 -11.16
C TYR A 161 16.07 9.74 -9.70
N MET A 162 16.51 8.56 -9.26
CA MET A 162 16.85 8.31 -7.86
C MET A 162 18.36 8.08 -7.65
N GLY A 163 19.13 7.95 -8.72
CA GLY A 163 20.56 7.64 -8.65
C GLY A 163 20.87 6.27 -8.03
N LYS A 164 19.87 5.38 -7.96
CA LYS A 164 19.96 4.04 -7.36
C LYS A 164 19.66 2.96 -8.39
N THR A 165 20.28 1.81 -8.22
CA THR A 165 19.95 0.60 -8.97
C THR A 165 19.55 -0.48 -7.96
N LEU A 166 18.51 -1.24 -8.30
CA LEU A 166 18.22 -2.52 -7.65
C LEU A 166 18.77 -3.64 -8.52
N SER A 167 19.12 -4.77 -7.93
CA SER A 167 19.49 -5.94 -8.72
C SER A 167 18.29 -6.47 -9.52
N ASP A 168 18.56 -7.18 -10.62
CA ASP A 168 17.50 -7.76 -11.43
C ASP A 168 16.66 -8.78 -10.62
N GLU A 169 17.30 -9.51 -9.70
CA GLU A 169 16.64 -10.46 -8.81
C GLU A 169 15.64 -9.76 -7.88
N ILE A 170 16.00 -8.62 -7.29
CA ILE A 170 15.09 -7.83 -6.44
C ILE A 170 13.92 -7.30 -7.27
N ILE A 171 14.19 -6.80 -8.47
CA ILE A 171 13.14 -6.30 -9.37
C ILE A 171 12.20 -7.44 -9.76
N ASP A 172 12.76 -8.58 -10.15
CA ASP A 172 11.98 -9.74 -10.59
C ASP A 172 11.07 -10.28 -9.49
N GLU A 173 11.59 -10.46 -8.29
CA GLU A 173 10.80 -10.93 -7.16
C GLU A 173 9.76 -9.90 -6.72
N SER A 174 10.11 -8.61 -6.63
CA SER A 174 9.16 -7.56 -6.28
C SER A 174 7.98 -7.51 -7.26
N PHE A 175 8.24 -7.61 -8.56
CA PHE A 175 7.17 -7.65 -9.57
C PHE A 175 6.34 -8.93 -9.50
N SER A 176 6.89 -10.05 -9.02
CA SER A 176 6.13 -11.29 -8.85
C SER A 176 5.12 -11.23 -7.70
N ASN A 177 5.35 -10.33 -6.73
CA ASN A 177 4.49 -10.10 -5.57
C ASN A 177 3.42 -9.02 -5.81
N LEU A 178 3.34 -8.46 -7.03
CA LEU A 178 2.42 -7.40 -7.42
C LEU A 178 1.55 -7.82 -8.60
N VAL A 179 0.30 -7.41 -8.60
CA VAL A 179 -0.55 -7.46 -9.79
C VAL A 179 -0.79 -6.03 -10.28
N ILE A 180 -0.32 -5.75 -11.49
CA ILE A 180 -0.52 -4.43 -12.11
C ILE A 180 -1.91 -4.40 -12.74
N THR A 181 -2.78 -3.60 -12.15
CA THR A 181 -4.20 -3.46 -12.57
C THR A 181 -4.63 -2.00 -12.56
N SER A 182 -5.58 -1.66 -13.42
CA SER A 182 -6.32 -0.38 -13.39
C SER A 182 -7.57 -0.44 -12.52
N ASP A 183 -7.99 -1.64 -12.08
CA ASP A 183 -9.10 -1.80 -11.15
C ASP A 183 -8.73 -1.18 -9.78
N PRO A 184 -9.52 -0.24 -9.25
CA PRO A 184 -9.31 0.32 -7.92
C PRO A 184 -9.56 -0.66 -6.78
N LEU A 185 -10.08 -1.86 -7.05
CA LEU A 185 -10.42 -2.89 -6.07
C LEU A 185 -11.35 -2.32 -4.98
N LYS A 186 -12.48 -1.77 -5.35
CA LYS A 186 -13.43 -1.06 -4.46
C LYS A 186 -13.70 -1.80 -3.15
N LYS A 187 -13.82 -3.13 -3.19
CA LYS A 187 -14.04 -3.97 -2.02
C LYS A 187 -12.93 -3.86 -0.98
N SER A 188 -11.67 -3.82 -1.43
CA SER A 188 -10.53 -3.64 -0.54
C SER A 188 -10.47 -2.23 0.05
N VAL A 189 -10.85 -1.22 -0.73
CA VAL A 189 -10.91 0.17 -0.24
C VAL A 189 -11.98 0.33 0.84
N HIS A 190 -13.15 -0.30 0.68
CA HIS A 190 -14.17 -0.35 1.74
C HIS A 190 -13.65 -1.04 3.00
N THR A 191 -13.07 -2.22 2.86
CA THR A 191 -12.48 -2.97 3.98
C THR A 191 -11.38 -2.16 4.67
N PHE A 192 -10.55 -1.44 3.90
CA PHE A 192 -9.53 -0.57 4.46
C PHE A 192 -10.13 0.57 5.29
N ALA A 193 -11.19 1.21 4.77
CA ALA A 193 -11.89 2.28 5.50
C ALA A 193 -12.50 1.76 6.81
N GLU A 194 -13.13 0.59 6.81
CA GLU A 194 -13.68 -0.06 8.01
C GLU A 194 -12.59 -0.35 9.05
N ARG A 195 -11.43 -0.88 8.62
CA ARG A 195 -10.28 -1.12 9.49
C ARG A 195 -9.73 0.18 10.08
N ALA A 196 -9.55 1.21 9.24
CA ALA A 196 -9.06 2.51 9.68
C ALA A 196 -10.04 3.19 10.66
N ASP A 197 -11.35 3.06 10.43
CA ASP A 197 -12.38 3.57 11.34
C ASP A 197 -12.37 2.85 12.68
N SER A 198 -12.28 1.52 12.69
CA SER A 198 -12.18 0.71 13.91
C SER A 198 -10.97 1.07 14.78
N LEU A 199 -9.90 1.59 14.17
CA LEU A 199 -8.70 2.08 14.84
C LEU A 199 -8.80 3.56 15.28
N GLY A 200 -9.87 4.26 14.88
CA GLY A 200 -10.13 5.67 15.18
C GLY A 200 -9.41 6.66 14.26
N TYR A 201 -8.96 6.21 13.09
CA TYR A 201 -8.22 7.10 12.16
C TYR A 201 -9.11 8.00 11.31
N LEU A 202 -10.36 7.64 11.05
CA LEU A 202 -11.23 8.45 10.18
C LEU A 202 -11.91 9.62 10.88
N GLY A 203 -12.02 9.62 12.20
CA GLY A 203 -12.37 10.77 13.05
C GLY A 203 -13.74 11.42 12.80
N ARG A 204 -14.53 10.95 11.84
CA ARG A 204 -15.85 11.46 11.49
C ARG A 204 -16.81 10.30 11.17
N SER A 205 -17.99 10.33 11.78
CA SER A 205 -19.12 9.50 11.36
C SER A 205 -19.86 10.16 10.19
N GLY A 206 -20.42 9.36 9.28
CA GLY A 206 -21.36 9.83 8.25
C GLY A 206 -20.74 10.18 6.89
N TYR A 207 -19.56 9.70 6.56
CA TYR A 207 -19.06 9.68 5.18
C TYR A 207 -19.59 8.46 4.43
N ASP A 208 -19.91 8.63 3.16
CA ASP A 208 -20.17 7.50 2.25
C ASP A 208 -18.92 7.21 1.43
N ILE A 209 -18.27 6.08 1.71
CA ILE A 209 -17.08 5.65 0.98
C ILE A 209 -17.34 5.43 -0.50
N ASN A 210 -18.59 5.22 -0.93
CA ASN A 210 -18.93 5.06 -2.34
C ASN A 210 -18.74 6.35 -3.13
N GLU A 211 -18.86 7.50 -2.50
CA GLU A 211 -18.72 8.81 -3.14
C GLU A 211 -17.27 9.13 -3.58
N ILE A 212 -16.27 8.38 -3.08
CA ILE A 212 -14.88 8.61 -3.49
C ILE A 212 -14.54 8.00 -4.85
N PHE A 213 -15.35 7.07 -5.35
CA PHE A 213 -15.06 6.41 -6.63
C PHE A 213 -15.58 7.25 -7.80
N TYR A 214 -14.69 7.52 -8.74
CA TYR A 214 -15.09 8.12 -10.00
C TYR A 214 -15.97 7.16 -10.79
N ASP A 215 -17.10 7.70 -11.28
CA ASP A 215 -18.04 6.98 -12.13
C ASP A 215 -18.29 7.81 -13.40
N ASP A 216 -18.01 7.25 -14.57
CA ASP A 216 -18.24 7.87 -15.87
C ASP A 216 -19.72 8.20 -16.11
N SER A 217 -20.65 7.61 -15.33
CA SER A 217 -22.08 7.92 -15.40
C SER A 217 -22.45 9.24 -14.71
N ILE A 218 -21.54 9.91 -14.02
CA ILE A 218 -21.70 11.27 -13.56
C ILE A 218 -21.61 12.22 -14.78
N SER A 219 -22.62 12.15 -15.65
CA SER A 219 -22.85 13.14 -16.67
C SER A 219 -22.94 14.50 -16.00
N VAL A 220 -22.09 15.41 -16.43
CA VAL A 220 -22.07 16.83 -16.08
C VAL A 220 -23.51 17.33 -16.00
N LYS A 221 -24.03 17.57 -14.80
CA LYS A 221 -25.18 18.45 -14.65
C LYS A 221 -24.71 19.82 -15.08
N THR A 222 -24.97 20.15 -16.32
CA THR A 222 -24.86 21.54 -16.84
C THR A 222 -25.72 22.40 -15.95
N VAL A 223 -25.09 23.17 -15.10
CA VAL A 223 -25.76 24.27 -14.42
C VAL A 223 -26.06 25.27 -15.52
N GLU A 224 -27.29 25.29 -16.00
CA GLU A 224 -27.79 26.39 -16.81
C GLU A 224 -27.74 27.66 -15.91
N VAL A 225 -26.78 28.49 -16.23
CA VAL A 225 -26.72 29.85 -15.68
C VAL A 225 -27.89 30.60 -16.30
N GLU A 226 -29.02 30.71 -15.57
CA GLU A 226 -30.06 31.67 -15.90
C GLU A 226 -29.45 33.07 -15.91
N GLN A 227 -29.25 33.60 -17.12
CA GLN A 227 -28.97 34.99 -17.33
C GLN A 227 -30.30 35.76 -17.02
N HIS A 228 -30.40 36.30 -15.84
CA HIS A 228 -31.39 37.32 -15.54
C HIS A 228 -30.87 38.64 -16.11
N GLY A 229 -31.59 39.12 -17.13
CA GLY A 229 -31.45 40.43 -17.78
C GLY A 229 -31.79 41.60 -16.85
#